data_b2f0d3c70c20da36cda473d0ffab3478
#
_entry.id   b2f0d3c70c20da36cda473d0ffab3478
#
_cell.length_a   1.000
_cell.length_b   1.000
_cell.length_c   1.000
_cell.angle_alpha   90.00
_cell.angle_beta   90.00
_cell.angle_gamma   90.00
#
_symmetry.space_group_name_H-M   'P 1'
#
loop_
_entity.id
_entity.type
_entity.pdbx_description
1 polymer ?
#
loop_
_entity_poly.entity_id
_entity_poly.type
_entity_poly.pdbx_seq_one_letter_code
_entity_poly.pdbx_strand_id
1 'polypeptide(L)'
;MSQKPQKAPEQDNKKRKRKKKTKRTLTRAVTPIRLIEANPGKLEVLDQLIAVYLPLCQQYVSLFCTQEADPDKFANPVFETILSDRLHRVVMQQAAGIARSWRTNRQAAYDAYLEALSDWKQAQEQKPDPERKEPEWREWKVPELRVPCIQANANIVVVEKSEDSIFDYWLRISTLDKGHPLHIPVKLAPYHRQAIEGKTLNTSTTLHKHHGVWWLTLSFDEDVPRHTEPSAPRVGVDVGIANFITTSTGKQYGSFPGKLARRHKRDREKRRRKARLRACLQKKGVEKLPSTSSATGQRLGRHVRQEINRAVNLMIADHPNARIIYEDLSVASMRFKARSMNAYLYASNLAHIPQQIAWATARRGMAAHTVKAAYSSQECHRCHYPDRANRPDQQTFHCMVCGHRDHADHNAALNLAQRFGDQALAACKNKGEVKAVLLRRHDEWKQQHGLAVVQPAVQLGLWDHSGASTDVAER
;
A
#
# COMPACT_ATOMS: atom_id res chain seq x y z
N MET A 1 30.55 69.65 15.94
CA MET A 1 29.77 68.64 16.65
C MET A 1 29.61 67.42 15.75
N SER A 2 30.42 66.45 16.04
CA SER A 2 30.56 65.23 15.20
C SER A 2 29.62 64.13 15.71
N GLN A 3 28.68 63.65 14.85
CA GLN A 3 27.80 62.53 15.19
C GLN A 3 28.50 61.22 14.78
N LYS A 4 28.68 60.30 15.77
CA LYS A 4 29.15 58.92 15.57
C LYS A 4 28.05 58.07 14.96
N PRO A 5 28.37 57.16 14.01
CA PRO A 5 27.40 56.22 13.49
C PRO A 5 27.11 55.09 14.50
N GLN A 6 25.83 54.82 14.71
CA GLN A 6 25.33 53.69 15.49
C GLN A 6 25.58 52.35 14.77
N LYS A 7 26.24 51.41 15.45
CA LYS A 7 26.41 50.02 15.03
C LYS A 7 25.06 49.29 15.12
N ALA A 8 24.66 48.62 14.03
CA ALA A 8 23.56 47.70 14.02
C ALA A 8 23.85 46.42 14.86
N PRO A 9 22.87 45.82 15.53
CA PRO A 9 23.10 44.63 16.34
C PRO A 9 23.33 43.40 15.44
N GLU A 10 24.46 42.74 15.68
CA GLU A 10 24.77 41.43 15.12
C GLU A 10 23.68 40.41 15.55
N GLN A 11 22.92 39.90 14.59
CA GLN A 11 22.01 38.80 14.82
C GLN A 11 22.82 37.51 15.02
N ASP A 12 22.92 37.08 16.25
CA ASP A 12 23.53 35.82 16.70
C ASP A 12 22.66 34.63 16.20
N ASN A 13 23.00 34.13 15.03
CA ASN A 13 22.31 33.03 14.34
C ASN A 13 22.74 31.69 14.95
N LYS A 14 22.41 31.46 16.23
CA LYS A 14 22.57 30.15 16.88
C LYS A 14 21.63 29.15 16.24
N LYS A 15 22.10 28.43 15.20
CA LYS A 15 21.51 27.20 14.71
C LYS A 15 21.30 26.24 15.89
N ARG A 16 20.11 26.23 16.46
CA ARG A 16 19.67 25.22 17.44
C ARG A 16 19.83 23.83 16.76
N LYS A 17 20.88 23.10 17.15
CA LYS A 17 21.02 21.68 16.79
C LYS A 17 19.77 20.96 17.26
N ARG A 18 18.89 20.62 16.32
CA ARG A 18 17.72 19.78 16.59
C ARG A 18 18.22 18.47 17.18
N LYS A 19 18.03 18.25 18.50
CA LYS A 19 18.24 16.95 19.14
C LYS A 19 17.45 15.92 18.34
N LYS A 20 18.12 14.92 17.77
CA LYS A 20 17.45 13.79 17.09
C LYS A 20 16.45 13.19 18.07
N LYS A 21 15.15 13.26 17.76
CA LYS A 21 14.13 12.63 18.59
C LYS A 21 14.39 11.13 18.61
N THR A 22 14.66 10.56 19.76
CA THR A 22 14.91 9.13 19.97
C THR A 22 13.65 8.29 19.89
N LYS A 23 12.47 8.94 19.93
CA LYS A 23 11.14 8.29 19.84
C LYS A 23 10.38 8.77 18.62
N ARG A 24 9.56 7.89 18.07
CA ARG A 24 8.59 8.20 17.02
C ARG A 24 7.19 7.97 17.59
N THR A 25 6.34 8.97 17.49
CA THR A 25 4.92 8.84 17.87
C THR A 25 4.14 8.20 16.70
N LEU A 26 3.42 7.14 16.99
CA LEU A 26 2.53 6.45 16.04
C LEU A 26 1.09 6.55 16.54
N THR A 27 0.21 7.07 15.70
CA THR A 27 -1.23 7.04 15.96
C THR A 27 -1.78 5.65 15.66
N ARG A 28 -2.48 5.06 16.63
CA ARG A 28 -3.11 3.74 16.51
C ARG A 28 -4.61 3.85 16.63
N ALA A 29 -5.32 3.29 15.65
CA ALA A 29 -6.75 3.11 15.74
C ALA A 29 -7.09 1.87 16.58
N VAL A 30 -8.07 2.00 17.46
CA VAL A 30 -8.70 0.89 18.16
C VAL A 30 -9.61 0.16 17.18
N THR A 31 -9.73 -1.16 17.34
CA THR A 31 -10.72 -1.93 16.55
C THR A 31 -12.11 -1.28 16.68
N PRO A 32 -12.87 -1.11 15.58
CA PRO A 32 -14.16 -0.44 15.65
C PRO A 32 -15.11 -1.05 16.67
N ILE A 33 -15.74 -0.20 17.47
CA ILE A 33 -16.67 -0.54 18.57
C ILE A 33 -18.09 -0.39 18.05
N ARG A 34 -18.93 -1.39 18.25
CA ARG A 34 -20.36 -1.32 17.85
C ARG A 34 -21.14 -0.52 18.88
N LEU A 35 -21.96 0.42 18.42
CA LEU A 35 -22.84 1.22 19.28
C LEU A 35 -24.21 0.53 19.49
N ILE A 36 -24.18 -0.70 20.03
CA ILE A 36 -25.37 -1.53 20.19
C ILE A 36 -26.12 -1.25 21.49
N GLU A 37 -25.49 -0.55 22.44
CA GLU A 37 -26.09 -0.18 23.73
C GLU A 37 -26.89 1.14 23.66
N ALA A 38 -26.85 1.80 22.50
CA ALA A 38 -27.60 3.04 22.29
C ALA A 38 -29.08 2.75 21.99
N ASN A 39 -29.98 3.52 22.58
CA ASN A 39 -31.40 3.44 22.28
C ASN A 39 -31.66 3.77 20.79
N PRO A 40 -32.65 3.10 20.14
CA PRO A 40 -33.00 3.35 18.75
C PRO A 40 -33.20 4.83 18.41
N GLY A 41 -33.95 5.58 19.22
CA GLY A 41 -34.18 7.00 19.00
C GLY A 41 -32.89 7.84 18.98
N LYS A 42 -31.87 7.48 19.78
CA LYS A 42 -30.56 8.13 19.71
C LYS A 42 -29.82 7.83 18.42
N LEU A 43 -29.98 6.62 17.89
CA LEU A 43 -29.38 6.24 16.60
C LEU A 43 -30.08 6.91 15.41
N GLU A 44 -31.39 7.17 15.53
CA GLU A 44 -32.16 7.95 14.54
C GLU A 44 -31.68 9.39 14.46
N VAL A 45 -31.32 10.02 15.58
CA VAL A 45 -30.70 11.36 15.57
C VAL A 45 -29.36 11.36 14.80
N LEU A 46 -28.54 10.31 14.93
CA LEU A 46 -27.36 10.14 14.12
C LEU A 46 -27.69 9.94 12.64
N ASP A 47 -28.76 9.21 12.33
CA ASP A 47 -29.21 9.01 10.96
C ASP A 47 -29.70 10.33 10.32
N GLN A 48 -30.40 11.18 11.10
CA GLN A 48 -30.78 12.53 10.66
C GLN A 48 -29.56 13.42 10.42
N LEU A 49 -28.58 13.40 11.33
CA LEU A 49 -27.35 14.15 11.18
C LEU A 49 -26.60 13.76 9.91
N ILE A 50 -26.41 12.45 9.69
CA ILE A 50 -25.64 11.96 8.52
C ILE A 50 -26.38 12.20 7.21
N ALA A 51 -27.72 12.26 7.22
CA ALA A 51 -28.52 12.57 6.04
C ALA A 51 -28.25 13.98 5.50
N VAL A 52 -27.90 14.94 6.37
CA VAL A 52 -27.48 16.30 5.98
C VAL A 52 -25.97 16.37 5.74
N TYR A 53 -25.20 15.73 6.60
CA TYR A 53 -23.73 15.77 6.56
C TYR A 53 -23.14 15.16 5.29
N LEU A 54 -23.60 13.96 4.87
CA LEU A 54 -23.01 13.22 3.77
C LEU A 54 -23.18 13.89 2.40
N PRO A 55 -24.39 14.39 2.03
CA PRO A 55 -24.56 15.12 0.77
C PRO A 55 -23.70 16.40 0.71
N LEU A 56 -23.64 17.16 1.81
CA LEU A 56 -22.79 18.35 1.88
C LEU A 56 -21.31 18.00 1.74
N CYS A 57 -20.86 16.94 2.39
CA CYS A 57 -19.50 16.43 2.24
C CYS A 57 -19.19 16.02 0.80
N GLN A 58 -20.15 15.39 0.10
CA GLN A 58 -20.01 15.03 -1.31
C GLN A 58 -19.89 16.28 -2.20
N GLN A 59 -20.65 17.33 -1.95
CA GLN A 59 -20.55 18.59 -2.69
C GLN A 59 -19.14 19.20 -2.55
N TYR A 60 -18.61 19.27 -1.31
CA TYR A 60 -17.24 19.73 -1.07
C TYR A 60 -16.17 18.82 -1.67
N VAL A 61 -16.35 17.50 -1.64
CA VAL A 61 -15.42 16.57 -2.32
C VAL A 61 -15.39 16.86 -3.82
N SER A 62 -16.55 17.06 -4.44
CA SER A 62 -16.64 17.39 -5.87
C SER A 62 -15.94 18.72 -6.16
N LEU A 63 -16.22 19.75 -5.39
CA LEU A 63 -15.59 21.07 -5.53
C LEU A 63 -14.06 20.96 -5.36
N PHE A 64 -13.59 20.34 -4.29
CA PHE A 64 -12.17 20.26 -3.98
C PHE A 64 -11.38 19.34 -4.92
N CYS A 65 -12.00 18.36 -5.55
CA CYS A 65 -11.35 17.54 -6.58
C CYS A 65 -11.18 18.27 -7.91
N THR A 66 -12.10 19.20 -8.25
CA THR A 66 -12.11 19.91 -9.55
C THR A 66 -11.30 21.19 -9.54
N GLN A 67 -11.10 21.85 -8.39
CA GLN A 67 -10.30 23.08 -8.31
C GLN A 67 -8.79 22.76 -8.47
N GLU A 68 -8.01 23.72 -9.01
CA GLU A 68 -6.56 23.53 -9.21
C GLU A 68 -5.76 23.59 -7.91
N ALA A 69 -6.09 24.58 -7.05
CA ALA A 69 -5.39 24.77 -5.77
C ALA A 69 -5.70 23.64 -4.78
N ASP A 70 -4.77 23.38 -3.87
CA ASP A 70 -5.02 22.48 -2.74
C ASP A 70 -6.17 23.00 -1.88
N PRO A 71 -7.11 22.13 -1.46
CA PRO A 71 -8.23 22.55 -0.66
C PRO A 71 -7.76 23.09 0.70
N ASP A 72 -8.03 24.35 0.99
CA ASP A 72 -7.76 24.94 2.28
C ASP A 72 -8.81 24.48 3.30
N LYS A 73 -8.37 23.83 4.38
CA LYS A 73 -9.24 23.42 5.49
C LYS A 73 -9.89 24.59 6.24
N PHE A 74 -9.37 25.80 6.06
CA PHE A 74 -9.87 27.04 6.67
C PHE A 74 -10.64 27.93 5.67
N ALA A 75 -10.84 27.46 4.42
CA ALA A 75 -11.62 28.21 3.45
C ALA A 75 -13.00 28.58 4.01
N ASN A 76 -13.54 29.69 3.52
CA ASN A 76 -14.89 30.09 3.91
C ASN A 76 -15.92 29.08 3.36
N PRO A 77 -17.01 28.81 4.11
CA PRO A 77 -18.09 28.00 3.60
C PRO A 77 -18.67 28.56 2.30
N VAL A 78 -18.86 27.66 1.33
CA VAL A 78 -19.41 28.00 -0.01
C VAL A 78 -20.87 27.58 -0.14
N PHE A 79 -21.24 26.49 0.55
CA PHE A 79 -22.59 25.92 0.48
C PHE A 79 -23.39 26.29 1.72
N GLU A 80 -24.66 26.62 1.53
CA GLU A 80 -25.61 26.82 2.64
C GLU A 80 -25.99 25.48 3.27
N THR A 81 -26.21 25.47 4.59
CA THR A 81 -26.56 24.27 5.34
C THR A 81 -27.22 24.63 6.68
N ILE A 82 -28.03 23.71 7.19
CA ILE A 82 -28.59 23.79 8.55
C ILE A 82 -27.58 23.32 9.63
N LEU A 83 -26.41 22.79 9.23
CA LEU A 83 -25.38 22.42 10.17
C LEU A 83 -24.83 23.65 10.91
N SER A 84 -24.43 23.45 12.16
CA SER A 84 -23.68 24.48 12.88
C SER A 84 -22.32 24.73 12.20
N ASP A 85 -21.74 25.92 12.39
CA ASP A 85 -20.43 26.28 11.82
C ASP A 85 -19.33 25.27 12.18
N ARG A 86 -19.39 24.71 13.37
CA ARG A 86 -18.44 23.68 13.82
C ARG A 86 -18.58 22.39 13.00
N LEU A 87 -19.81 21.90 12.82
CA LEU A 87 -20.10 20.74 11.98
C LEU A 87 -19.73 20.99 10.53
N HIS A 88 -20.06 22.15 10.00
CA HIS A 88 -19.74 22.56 8.63
C HIS A 88 -18.23 22.54 8.39
N ARG A 89 -17.42 23.10 9.29
CA ARG A 89 -15.95 23.06 9.21
C ARG A 89 -15.41 21.64 9.23
N VAL A 90 -16.01 20.74 10.01
CA VAL A 90 -15.61 19.31 10.03
C VAL A 90 -15.94 18.62 8.71
N VAL A 91 -17.09 18.94 8.08
CA VAL A 91 -17.41 18.48 6.72
C VAL A 91 -16.34 18.90 5.73
N MET A 92 -15.97 20.20 5.74
CA MET A 92 -14.94 20.73 4.85
C MET A 92 -13.57 20.07 5.07
N GLN A 93 -13.18 19.86 6.33
CA GLN A 93 -11.91 19.17 6.67
C GLN A 93 -11.90 17.73 6.17
N GLN A 94 -13.00 17.01 6.35
CA GLN A 94 -13.12 15.64 5.84
C GLN A 94 -13.05 15.60 4.31
N ALA A 95 -13.80 16.47 3.64
CA ALA A 95 -13.80 16.56 2.19
C ALA A 95 -12.40 16.93 1.63
N ALA A 96 -11.72 17.89 2.25
CA ALA A 96 -10.35 18.26 1.89
C ALA A 96 -9.36 17.10 2.05
N GLY A 97 -9.50 16.30 3.11
CA GLY A 97 -8.69 15.08 3.30
C GLY A 97 -8.91 14.05 2.19
N ILE A 98 -10.17 13.83 1.79
CA ILE A 98 -10.55 12.92 0.70
C ILE A 98 -9.99 13.43 -0.62
N ALA A 99 -10.15 14.71 -0.94
CA ALA A 99 -9.68 15.31 -2.19
C ALA A 99 -8.15 15.25 -2.29
N ARG A 100 -7.40 15.54 -1.22
CA ARG A 100 -5.94 15.40 -1.20
C ARG A 100 -5.51 13.96 -1.47
N SER A 101 -6.14 12.98 -0.82
CA SER A 101 -5.85 11.57 -1.05
C SER A 101 -6.14 11.16 -2.50
N TRP A 102 -7.25 11.63 -3.06
CA TRP A 102 -7.62 11.37 -4.44
C TRP A 102 -6.59 11.97 -5.42
N ARG A 103 -6.17 13.22 -5.23
CA ARG A 103 -5.16 13.89 -6.06
C ARG A 103 -3.81 13.17 -6.02
N THR A 104 -3.35 12.83 -4.82
CA THR A 104 -2.09 12.08 -4.64
C THR A 104 -2.12 10.75 -5.38
N ASN A 105 -3.21 10.00 -5.25
CA ASN A 105 -3.37 8.71 -5.92
C ASN A 105 -3.51 8.86 -7.43
N ARG A 106 -4.24 9.89 -7.90
CA ARG A 106 -4.38 10.21 -9.34
C ARG A 106 -3.02 10.56 -9.93
N GLN A 107 -2.23 11.39 -9.25
CA GLN A 107 -0.89 11.76 -9.71
C GLN A 107 0.02 10.54 -9.79
N ALA A 108 0.06 9.72 -8.75
CA ALA A 108 0.86 8.48 -8.78
C ALA A 108 0.44 7.51 -9.90
N ALA A 109 -0.86 7.44 -10.21
CA ALA A 109 -1.35 6.63 -11.32
C ALA A 109 -0.98 7.23 -12.68
N TYR A 110 -0.96 8.56 -12.79
CA TYR A 110 -0.54 9.26 -13.99
C TYR A 110 0.96 9.11 -14.25
N ASP A 111 1.78 9.22 -13.21
CA ASP A 111 3.23 8.99 -13.29
C ASP A 111 3.54 7.55 -13.75
N ALA A 112 2.84 6.56 -13.20
CA ALA A 112 2.95 5.16 -13.64
C ALA A 112 2.48 4.94 -15.08
N TYR A 113 1.48 5.67 -15.55
CA TYR A 113 1.04 5.66 -16.95
C TYR A 113 2.14 6.23 -17.88
N LEU A 114 2.75 7.36 -17.50
CA LEU A 114 3.83 7.97 -18.28
C LEU A 114 5.05 7.03 -18.37
N GLU A 115 5.40 6.36 -17.29
CA GLU A 115 6.47 5.33 -17.29
C GLU A 115 6.11 4.19 -18.25
N ALA A 116 4.90 3.65 -18.17
CA ALA A 116 4.45 2.57 -19.05
C ALA A 116 4.40 2.99 -20.53
N LEU A 117 4.03 4.25 -20.80
CA LEU A 117 4.02 4.82 -22.16
C LEU A 117 5.45 4.97 -22.71
N SER A 118 6.37 5.43 -21.87
CA SER A 118 7.81 5.51 -22.23
C SER A 118 8.39 4.13 -22.54
N ASP A 119 8.11 3.15 -21.68
CA ASP A 119 8.55 1.75 -21.90
C ASP A 119 7.94 1.15 -23.18
N TRP A 120 6.69 1.48 -23.48
CA TRP A 120 6.03 1.03 -24.71
C TRP A 120 6.67 1.64 -25.94
N LYS A 121 6.93 2.95 -25.96
CA LYS A 121 7.59 3.66 -27.06
C LYS A 121 8.98 3.08 -27.33
N GLN A 122 9.81 2.94 -26.31
CA GLN A 122 11.16 2.36 -26.44
C GLN A 122 11.11 0.93 -26.98
N ALA A 123 10.15 0.13 -26.54
CA ALA A 123 10.01 -1.24 -27.04
C ALA A 123 9.55 -1.29 -28.50
N GLN A 124 8.70 -0.36 -28.93
CA GLN A 124 8.27 -0.24 -30.33
C GLN A 124 9.42 0.23 -31.24
N GLU A 125 10.27 1.11 -30.76
CA GLU A 125 11.48 1.56 -31.48
C GLU A 125 12.48 0.41 -31.67
N GLN A 126 12.69 -0.42 -30.64
CA GLN A 126 13.64 -1.54 -30.70
C GLN A 126 13.12 -2.74 -31.50
N LYS A 127 11.84 -3.06 -31.34
CA LYS A 127 11.16 -4.16 -32.02
C LYS A 127 9.68 -3.83 -32.20
N PRO A 128 9.27 -3.35 -33.38
CA PRO A 128 7.87 -3.04 -33.66
C PRO A 128 6.99 -4.26 -33.46
N ASP A 129 5.94 -4.12 -32.64
CA ASP A 129 4.92 -5.15 -32.37
C ASP A 129 3.52 -4.52 -32.50
N PRO A 130 2.83 -4.74 -33.64
CA PRO A 130 1.50 -4.14 -33.88
C PRO A 130 0.41 -4.71 -32.95
N GLU A 131 0.62 -5.90 -32.36
CA GLU A 131 -0.34 -6.46 -31.40
C GLU A 131 -0.22 -5.85 -29.99
N ARG A 132 0.90 -5.19 -29.68
CA ARG A 132 1.14 -4.57 -28.40
C ARG A 132 0.44 -3.22 -28.32
N LYS A 133 -0.73 -3.21 -27.67
CA LYS A 133 -1.55 -2.00 -27.48
C LYS A 133 -0.80 -0.93 -26.69
N GLU A 134 -0.93 0.31 -27.16
CA GLU A 134 -0.48 1.48 -26.43
C GLU A 134 -1.19 1.61 -25.08
N PRO A 135 -0.49 1.99 -24.00
CA PRO A 135 -1.13 2.32 -22.74
C PRO A 135 -2.10 3.49 -22.89
N GLU A 136 -3.32 3.38 -22.37
CA GLU A 136 -4.32 4.42 -22.38
C GLU A 136 -4.47 5.04 -21.01
N TRP A 137 -4.43 6.37 -20.92
CA TRP A 137 -4.82 7.07 -19.72
C TRP A 137 -6.34 7.06 -19.55
N ARG A 138 -6.79 6.65 -18.36
CA ARG A 138 -8.20 6.72 -17.98
C ARG A 138 -8.36 7.77 -16.91
N GLU A 139 -9.18 8.79 -17.23
CA GLU A 139 -9.47 9.86 -16.27
C GLU A 139 -10.10 9.31 -14.98
N TRP A 140 -9.62 9.80 -13.86
CA TRP A 140 -10.11 9.43 -12.55
C TRP A 140 -11.41 10.14 -12.23
N LYS A 141 -12.45 9.36 -11.94
CA LYS A 141 -13.72 9.92 -11.49
C LYS A 141 -13.59 10.47 -10.08
N VAL A 142 -14.32 11.56 -9.81
CA VAL A 142 -14.44 12.10 -8.45
C VAL A 142 -15.00 11.02 -7.51
N PRO A 143 -14.47 10.89 -6.28
CA PRO A 143 -14.93 9.88 -5.33
C PRO A 143 -16.42 10.08 -4.97
N GLU A 144 -17.18 9.00 -4.98
CA GLU A 144 -18.56 8.97 -4.52
C GLU A 144 -18.62 8.41 -3.10
N LEU A 145 -19.16 9.19 -2.18
CA LEU A 145 -19.28 8.83 -0.76
C LEU A 145 -20.46 7.89 -0.55
N ARG A 146 -20.19 6.59 -0.46
CA ARG A 146 -21.23 5.55 -0.30
C ARG A 146 -21.41 5.07 1.14
N VAL A 147 -20.43 5.30 1.99
CA VAL A 147 -20.44 4.87 3.38
C VAL A 147 -20.71 6.08 4.26
N PRO A 148 -21.80 6.09 5.04
CA PRO A 148 -22.04 7.12 6.02
C PRO A 148 -20.91 7.16 7.04
N CYS A 149 -20.13 8.25 7.05
CA CYS A 149 -18.94 8.39 7.89
C CYS A 149 -18.74 9.84 8.29
N ILE A 150 -18.54 10.07 9.58
CA ILE A 150 -18.21 11.37 10.18
C ILE A 150 -16.82 11.24 10.82
N GLN A 151 -15.85 11.99 10.32
CA GLN A 151 -14.55 12.16 10.95
C GLN A 151 -14.62 13.35 11.90
N ALA A 152 -14.86 13.09 13.16
CA ALA A 152 -15.10 14.11 14.17
C ALA A 152 -13.82 14.50 14.92
N ASN A 153 -13.81 15.73 15.41
CA ASN A 153 -12.81 16.24 16.37
C ASN A 153 -13.50 16.52 17.72
N ALA A 154 -12.73 16.98 18.72
CA ALA A 154 -13.22 17.28 20.05
C ALA A 154 -14.36 18.31 20.10
N ASN A 155 -14.51 19.16 19.08
CA ASN A 155 -15.59 20.15 19.03
C ASN A 155 -16.96 19.53 18.69
N ILE A 156 -16.94 18.34 18.07
CA ILE A 156 -18.15 17.64 17.59
C ILE A 156 -18.46 16.41 18.42
N VAL A 157 -17.42 15.63 18.77
CA VAL A 157 -17.56 14.42 19.58
C VAL A 157 -16.57 14.47 20.73
N VAL A 158 -17.09 14.49 21.94
CA VAL A 158 -16.31 14.36 23.17
C VAL A 158 -16.48 12.94 23.69
N VAL A 159 -15.38 12.30 24.05
CA VAL A 159 -15.34 10.96 24.63
C VAL A 159 -15.06 11.11 26.12
N GLU A 160 -16.06 10.86 26.93
CA GLU A 160 -16.00 11.01 28.39
C GLU A 160 -15.92 9.63 29.05
N LYS A 161 -14.92 9.42 29.91
CA LYS A 161 -14.81 8.18 30.68
C LYS A 161 -15.91 8.13 31.70
N SER A 162 -16.55 6.98 31.82
CA SER A 162 -17.59 6.77 32.85
C SER A 162 -16.94 6.17 34.09
N GLU A 163 -17.26 6.71 35.27
CA GLU A 163 -16.74 6.22 36.56
C GLU A 163 -17.79 5.41 37.31
N ASP A 164 -19.07 5.76 37.19
CA ASP A 164 -20.18 5.21 38.01
C ASP A 164 -21.25 4.50 37.16
N SER A 165 -20.92 3.88 36.06
CA SER A 165 -21.87 3.16 35.22
C SER A 165 -21.35 1.84 34.68
N ILE A 166 -22.27 1.02 34.16
CA ILE A 166 -21.93 -0.24 33.47
C ILE A 166 -21.26 -0.03 32.13
N PHE A 167 -21.18 1.23 31.67
CA PHE A 167 -20.53 1.62 30.41
C PHE A 167 -19.14 2.15 30.69
N ASP A 168 -18.21 1.94 29.73
CA ASP A 168 -16.84 2.38 29.85
C ASP A 168 -16.67 3.86 29.50
N TYR A 169 -17.46 4.35 28.53
CA TYR A 169 -17.42 5.73 28.04
C TYR A 169 -18.80 6.23 27.67
N TRP A 170 -18.92 7.56 27.63
CA TRP A 170 -20.03 8.29 27.03
C TRP A 170 -19.51 9.12 25.86
N LEU A 171 -20.25 9.12 24.77
CA LEU A 171 -20.00 10.04 23.64
C LEU A 171 -21.01 11.18 23.75
N ARG A 172 -20.50 12.39 23.86
CA ARG A 172 -21.31 13.60 23.72
C ARG A 172 -21.10 14.13 22.30
N ILE A 173 -22.15 14.09 21.48
CA ILE A 173 -22.11 14.36 20.04
C ILE A 173 -22.97 15.59 19.75
N SER A 174 -22.41 16.57 19.01
CA SER A 174 -23.16 17.70 18.47
C SER A 174 -24.15 17.23 17.41
N THR A 175 -25.41 17.72 17.51
CA THR A 175 -26.52 17.36 16.65
C THR A 175 -26.96 18.52 15.76
N LEU A 176 -28.04 18.35 14.99
CA LEU A 176 -28.72 19.43 14.27
C LEU A 176 -29.41 20.42 15.23
N ASP A 177 -29.80 19.94 16.38
CA ASP A 177 -30.41 20.77 17.43
C ASP A 177 -29.33 21.43 18.29
N LYS A 178 -29.15 22.76 18.10
CA LYS A 178 -28.15 23.55 18.80
C LYS A 178 -28.46 23.59 20.32
N GLY A 179 -27.44 23.26 21.11
CA GLY A 179 -27.59 23.24 22.60
C GLY A 179 -28.00 21.89 23.17
N HIS A 180 -28.50 20.97 22.39
CA HIS A 180 -28.95 19.65 22.82
C HIS A 180 -28.05 18.55 22.27
N PRO A 181 -26.88 18.28 22.89
CA PRO A 181 -25.97 17.21 22.43
C PRO A 181 -26.58 15.85 22.69
N LEU A 182 -26.26 14.91 21.79
CA LEU A 182 -26.64 13.52 21.93
C LEU A 182 -25.63 12.78 22.81
N HIS A 183 -26.11 12.04 23.80
CA HIS A 183 -25.28 11.21 24.67
C HIS A 183 -25.47 9.73 24.34
N ILE A 184 -24.42 9.06 23.90
CA ILE A 184 -24.42 7.64 23.53
C ILE A 184 -23.52 6.86 24.48
N PRO A 185 -24.02 5.79 25.12
CA PRO A 185 -23.19 4.90 25.94
C PRO A 185 -22.31 4.01 25.09
N VAL A 186 -21.09 3.76 25.55
CA VAL A 186 -20.11 2.89 24.90
C VAL A 186 -19.64 1.82 25.86
N LYS A 187 -19.85 0.56 25.49
CA LYS A 187 -19.35 -0.60 26.22
C LYS A 187 -18.22 -1.25 25.42
N LEU A 188 -17.11 -1.46 26.08
CA LEU A 188 -15.92 -2.04 25.47
C LEU A 188 -15.89 -3.56 25.67
N ALA A 189 -15.52 -4.30 24.63
CA ALA A 189 -15.12 -5.69 24.80
C ALA A 189 -13.75 -5.80 25.50
N PRO A 190 -13.41 -6.93 26.14
CA PRO A 190 -12.15 -7.10 26.87
C PRO A 190 -10.90 -6.72 26.05
N TYR A 191 -10.86 -7.08 24.77
CA TYR A 191 -9.75 -6.75 23.89
C TYR A 191 -9.63 -5.24 23.57
N HIS A 192 -10.74 -4.49 23.59
CA HIS A 192 -10.69 -3.03 23.47
C HIS A 192 -10.07 -2.40 24.72
N ARG A 193 -10.50 -2.84 25.92
CA ARG A 193 -9.95 -2.37 27.19
C ARG A 193 -8.45 -2.61 27.26
N GLN A 194 -8.01 -3.82 26.92
CA GLN A 194 -6.58 -4.18 26.87
C GLN A 194 -5.80 -3.30 25.89
N ALA A 195 -6.40 -2.93 24.74
CA ALA A 195 -5.73 -2.12 23.73
C ALA A 195 -5.48 -0.67 24.17
N ILE A 196 -6.37 -0.12 25.03
CA ILE A 196 -6.31 1.29 25.46
C ILE A 196 -5.84 1.45 26.92
N GLU A 197 -5.58 0.35 27.61
CA GLU A 197 -5.12 0.37 29.00
C GLU A 197 -3.84 1.21 29.16
N GLY A 198 -3.86 2.17 30.08
CA GLY A 198 -2.76 3.11 30.32
C GLY A 198 -2.47 4.09 29.15
N LYS A 199 -3.37 4.19 28.17
CA LYS A 199 -3.20 5.09 27.01
C LYS A 199 -4.15 6.29 27.10
N THR A 200 -3.70 7.43 26.61
CA THR A 200 -4.53 8.61 26.43
C THR A 200 -5.16 8.57 25.04
N LEU A 201 -6.50 8.60 24.99
CA LEU A 201 -7.24 8.63 23.74
C LEU A 201 -7.07 9.98 23.04
N ASN A 202 -6.92 9.94 21.72
CA ASN A 202 -6.93 11.15 20.91
C ASN A 202 -8.33 11.74 20.83
N THR A 203 -8.39 13.04 20.63
CA THR A 203 -9.66 13.77 20.47
C THR A 203 -10.34 13.53 19.12
N SER A 204 -9.63 12.96 18.17
CA SER A 204 -10.18 12.60 16.85
C SER A 204 -10.86 11.24 16.92
N THR A 205 -12.12 11.21 16.51
CA THR A 205 -12.95 10.00 16.47
C THR A 205 -13.58 9.81 15.09
N THR A 206 -13.93 8.58 14.76
CA THR A 206 -14.67 8.30 13.52
C THR A 206 -15.95 7.53 13.85
N LEU A 207 -17.08 8.09 13.44
CA LEU A 207 -18.37 7.42 13.46
C LEU A 207 -18.74 6.98 12.06
N HIS A 208 -19.12 5.71 11.87
CA HIS A 208 -19.54 5.22 10.57
C HIS A 208 -20.68 4.20 10.70
N LYS A 209 -21.56 4.18 9.68
CA LYS A 209 -22.66 3.22 9.61
C LYS A 209 -22.36 2.14 8.59
N HIS A 210 -22.39 0.87 9.01
CA HIS A 210 -22.16 -0.27 8.14
C HIS A 210 -23.20 -1.36 8.39
N HIS A 211 -23.88 -1.79 7.34
CA HIS A 211 -24.99 -2.75 7.42
C HIS A 211 -26.05 -2.38 8.46
N GLY A 212 -26.44 -1.10 8.54
CA GLY A 212 -27.45 -0.60 9.46
C GLY A 212 -26.98 -0.38 10.90
N VAL A 213 -25.74 -0.73 11.24
CA VAL A 213 -25.18 -0.59 12.59
C VAL A 213 -24.18 0.56 12.61
N TRP A 214 -24.25 1.39 13.66
CA TRP A 214 -23.27 2.43 13.93
C TRP A 214 -22.04 1.88 14.65
N TRP A 215 -20.88 2.37 14.26
CA TRP A 215 -19.57 2.00 14.79
C TRP A 215 -18.78 3.24 15.17
N LEU A 216 -18.03 3.13 16.25
CA LEU A 216 -17.08 4.13 16.73
C LEU A 216 -15.66 3.61 16.54
N THR A 217 -14.78 4.43 16.01
CA THR A 217 -13.34 4.18 16.02
C THR A 217 -12.64 5.24 16.85
N LEU A 218 -11.96 4.81 17.89
CA LEU A 218 -11.09 5.61 18.74
C LEU A 218 -9.66 5.45 18.30
N SER A 219 -8.79 6.40 18.66
CA SER A 219 -7.36 6.30 18.43
C SER A 219 -6.59 6.82 19.64
N PHE A 220 -5.32 6.41 19.72
CA PHE A 220 -4.38 6.90 20.70
C PHE A 220 -2.99 7.00 20.08
N ASP A 221 -2.15 7.85 20.65
CA ASP A 221 -0.76 7.97 20.24
C ASP A 221 0.14 7.12 21.13
N GLU A 222 1.05 6.42 20.51
CA GLU A 222 2.02 5.55 21.17
C GLU A 222 3.45 5.95 20.77
N ASP A 223 4.27 6.24 21.75
CA ASP A 223 5.68 6.47 21.50
C ASP A 223 6.43 5.15 21.31
N VAL A 224 7.00 5.00 20.14
CA VAL A 224 7.79 3.80 19.78
C VAL A 224 9.27 4.19 19.75
N PRO A 225 10.16 3.40 20.39
CA PRO A 225 11.59 3.63 20.30
C PRO A 225 12.05 3.53 18.84
N ARG A 226 13.02 4.34 18.46
CA ARG A 226 13.69 4.21 17.15
C ARG A 226 14.94 3.38 17.34
N HIS A 227 14.93 2.18 16.79
CA HIS A 227 16.13 1.38 16.64
C HIS A 227 16.85 1.87 15.39
N THR A 228 17.86 2.71 15.57
CA THR A 228 18.65 3.30 14.48
C THR A 228 20.08 2.77 14.47
N GLU A 229 20.32 1.59 14.98
CA GLU A 229 21.66 1.04 14.97
C GLU A 229 22.16 0.79 13.55
N PRO A 230 23.23 1.45 13.10
CA PRO A 230 23.81 1.24 11.77
C PRO A 230 24.25 -0.20 11.55
N SER A 231 24.63 -0.90 12.62
CA SER A 231 25.12 -2.29 12.65
C SER A 231 24.02 -3.35 12.68
N ALA A 232 22.73 -2.97 12.69
CA ALA A 232 21.64 -3.94 12.73
C ALA A 232 21.75 -4.97 11.58
N PRO A 233 21.55 -6.27 11.85
CA PRO A 233 21.62 -7.30 10.82
C PRO A 233 20.58 -7.05 9.73
N ARG A 234 20.97 -7.26 8.47
CA ARG A 234 20.10 -7.11 7.31
C ARG A 234 19.38 -8.41 7.02
N VAL A 235 18.07 -8.36 6.93
CA VAL A 235 17.24 -9.51 6.55
C VAL A 235 16.47 -9.16 5.30
N GLY A 236 16.82 -9.79 4.19
CA GLY A 236 16.08 -9.70 2.94
C GLY A 236 14.83 -10.54 3.00
N VAL A 237 13.76 -10.06 2.40
CA VAL A 237 12.43 -10.67 2.42
C VAL A 237 11.88 -10.72 1.01
N ASP A 238 11.80 -11.93 0.47
CA ASP A 238 11.09 -12.22 -0.77
C ASP A 238 9.63 -12.52 -0.49
N VAL A 239 8.72 -11.97 -1.33
CA VAL A 239 7.27 -12.10 -1.17
C VAL A 239 6.69 -12.97 -2.27
N GLY A 240 6.15 -14.11 -1.90
CA GLY A 240 5.64 -15.11 -2.82
C GLY A 240 4.16 -15.47 -2.64
N ILE A 241 3.61 -16.20 -3.63
CA ILE A 241 2.24 -16.73 -3.57
C ILE A 241 2.21 -18.09 -2.85
N ALA A 242 3.21 -18.92 -3.02
CA ALA A 242 3.29 -20.24 -2.41
C ALA A 242 3.61 -20.14 -0.93
N ASN A 243 4.70 -19.49 -0.62
CA ASN A 243 5.06 -19.03 0.72
C ASN A 243 4.94 -17.51 0.74
N PHE A 244 4.29 -16.94 1.75
CA PHE A 244 4.09 -15.50 1.79
C PHE A 244 5.38 -14.74 1.94
N ILE A 245 6.30 -15.28 2.72
CA ILE A 245 7.56 -14.65 3.08
C ILE A 245 8.64 -15.73 3.09
N THR A 246 9.73 -15.48 2.38
CA THR A 246 10.99 -16.21 2.51
C THR A 246 12.07 -15.21 2.87
N THR A 247 12.84 -15.51 3.94
CA THR A 247 13.90 -14.61 4.42
C THR A 247 15.28 -15.04 3.92
N SER A 248 16.23 -14.11 3.89
CA SER A 248 17.64 -14.39 3.57
C SER A 248 18.34 -15.30 4.61
N THR A 249 17.67 -15.63 5.71
CA THR A 249 18.11 -16.65 6.68
C THR A 249 17.60 -18.06 6.34
N GLY A 250 16.90 -18.23 5.21
CA GLY A 250 16.34 -19.49 4.74
C GLY A 250 14.99 -19.89 5.36
N LYS A 251 14.47 -19.11 6.31
CA LYS A 251 13.17 -19.39 6.94
C LYS A 251 12.01 -18.95 6.07
N GLN A 252 10.94 -19.73 6.09
CA GLN A 252 9.69 -19.47 5.35
C GLN A 252 8.52 -19.27 6.31
N TYR A 253 7.64 -18.31 6.03
CA TYR A 253 6.51 -17.97 6.88
C TYR A 253 5.22 -17.85 6.07
N GLY A 254 4.21 -18.59 6.49
CA GLY A 254 2.86 -18.56 5.94
C GLY A 254 2.72 -19.18 4.57
N SER A 255 1.74 -20.08 4.43
CA SER A 255 1.40 -20.69 3.14
C SER A 255 -0.07 -21.10 3.10
N PHE A 256 -0.62 -21.24 1.87
CA PHE A 256 -1.98 -21.76 1.66
C PHE A 256 -1.99 -22.97 0.72
N PRO A 257 -1.38 -24.10 1.08
CA PRO A 257 -1.29 -25.24 0.20
C PRO A 257 -2.69 -25.77 -0.14
N GLY A 258 -3.14 -25.58 -1.36
CA GLY A 258 -4.36 -26.14 -1.93
C GLY A 258 -5.70 -25.67 -1.35
N LYS A 259 -5.78 -25.24 -0.09
CA LYS A 259 -7.02 -24.78 0.55
C LYS A 259 -7.53 -23.47 -0.05
N LEU A 260 -6.64 -22.52 -0.32
CA LEU A 260 -7.00 -21.23 -0.91
C LEU A 260 -7.56 -21.41 -2.33
N ALA A 261 -6.90 -22.20 -3.16
CA ALA A 261 -7.36 -22.50 -4.53
C ALA A 261 -8.74 -23.15 -4.56
N ARG A 262 -8.99 -24.15 -3.69
CA ARG A 262 -10.30 -24.81 -3.57
C ARG A 262 -11.40 -23.85 -3.12
N ARG A 263 -11.13 -23.02 -2.12
CA ARG A 263 -12.09 -22.01 -1.65
C ARG A 263 -12.36 -20.96 -2.73
N HIS A 264 -11.31 -20.47 -3.38
CA HIS A 264 -11.41 -19.51 -4.46
C HIS A 264 -12.25 -20.06 -5.64
N LYS A 265 -12.04 -21.32 -6.05
CA LYS A 265 -12.85 -21.98 -7.07
C LYS A 265 -14.35 -22.00 -6.69
N ARG A 266 -14.68 -22.40 -5.46
CA ARG A 266 -16.06 -22.42 -4.94
C ARG A 266 -16.69 -21.01 -4.91
N ASP A 267 -15.96 -20.00 -4.47
CA ASP A 267 -16.45 -18.62 -4.44
C ASP A 267 -16.70 -18.09 -5.87
N ARG A 268 -15.81 -18.38 -6.81
CA ARG A 268 -15.97 -18.02 -8.22
C ARG A 268 -17.21 -18.66 -8.82
N GLU A 269 -17.48 -19.94 -8.53
CA GLU A 269 -18.69 -20.63 -9.00
C GLU A 269 -19.96 -19.99 -8.43
N LYS A 270 -19.99 -19.68 -7.14
CA LYS A 270 -21.11 -18.97 -6.49
C LYS A 270 -21.35 -17.60 -7.12
N ARG A 271 -20.30 -16.83 -7.37
CA ARG A 271 -20.41 -15.52 -8.03
C ARG A 271 -20.98 -15.65 -9.44
N ARG A 272 -20.51 -16.64 -10.21
CA ARG A 272 -21.04 -16.92 -11.56
C ARG A 272 -22.53 -17.24 -11.52
N ARG A 273 -22.98 -18.09 -10.60
CA ARG A 273 -24.41 -18.41 -10.43
C ARG A 273 -25.22 -17.16 -10.10
N LYS A 274 -24.76 -16.34 -9.18
CA LYS A 274 -25.41 -15.07 -8.82
C LYS A 274 -25.43 -14.08 -10.00
N ALA A 275 -24.35 -13.98 -10.77
CA ALA A 275 -24.30 -13.12 -11.96
C ALA A 275 -25.32 -13.57 -13.03
N ARG A 276 -25.47 -14.89 -13.27
CA ARG A 276 -26.48 -15.42 -14.19
C ARG A 276 -27.91 -15.10 -13.70
N LEU A 277 -28.17 -15.30 -12.39
CA LEU A 277 -29.46 -14.96 -11.80
C LEU A 277 -29.76 -13.48 -11.98
N ARG A 278 -28.78 -12.62 -11.69
CA ARG A 278 -28.91 -11.17 -11.84
C ARG A 278 -29.23 -10.79 -13.29
N ALA A 279 -28.54 -11.35 -14.27
CA ALA A 279 -28.82 -11.11 -15.69
C ALA A 279 -30.23 -11.57 -16.11
N CYS A 280 -30.69 -12.73 -15.58
CA CYS A 280 -32.04 -13.20 -15.81
C CYS A 280 -33.10 -12.26 -15.22
N LEU A 281 -32.92 -11.82 -13.96
CA LEU A 281 -33.83 -10.90 -13.30
C LEU A 281 -33.86 -9.52 -13.96
N GLN A 282 -32.72 -9.05 -14.46
CA GLN A 282 -32.62 -7.79 -15.22
C GLN A 282 -33.41 -7.87 -16.52
N LYS A 283 -33.35 -8.98 -17.25
CA LYS A 283 -34.15 -9.21 -18.45
C LYS A 283 -35.67 -9.28 -18.15
N LYS A 284 -36.06 -9.67 -16.95
CA LYS A 284 -37.42 -9.68 -16.46
C LYS A 284 -37.91 -8.34 -15.87
N GLY A 285 -37.13 -7.28 -15.99
CA GLY A 285 -37.50 -5.92 -15.51
C GLY A 285 -37.48 -5.76 -14.00
N VAL A 286 -36.83 -6.64 -13.24
CA VAL A 286 -36.74 -6.51 -11.78
C VAL A 286 -35.78 -5.38 -11.41
N GLU A 287 -36.27 -4.32 -10.77
CA GLU A 287 -35.48 -3.12 -10.42
C GLU A 287 -34.39 -3.44 -9.38
N LYS A 288 -34.74 -4.15 -8.31
CA LYS A 288 -33.80 -4.47 -7.22
C LYS A 288 -33.04 -5.76 -7.46
N LEU A 289 -31.90 -5.67 -8.07
CA LEU A 289 -31.07 -6.83 -8.38
C LEU A 289 -30.22 -7.31 -7.19
N PRO A 290 -30.08 -8.64 -6.98
CA PRO A 290 -29.27 -9.19 -5.89
C PRO A 290 -27.78 -8.87 -6.11
N SER A 291 -27.06 -8.67 -5.00
CA SER A 291 -25.60 -8.47 -5.03
C SER A 291 -24.87 -9.70 -5.57
N THR A 292 -23.86 -9.49 -6.39
CA THR A 292 -22.95 -10.55 -6.86
C THR A 292 -21.91 -10.93 -5.81
N SER A 293 -21.74 -10.14 -4.74
CA SER A 293 -20.79 -10.42 -3.67
C SER A 293 -21.13 -11.72 -2.94
N SER A 294 -20.11 -12.36 -2.39
CA SER A 294 -20.24 -13.65 -1.69
C SER A 294 -19.68 -13.53 -0.27
N ALA A 295 -20.46 -13.91 0.73
CA ALA A 295 -20.00 -14.01 2.12
C ALA A 295 -18.79 -14.96 2.27
N THR A 296 -18.70 -15.99 1.44
CA THR A 296 -17.55 -16.90 1.39
C THR A 296 -16.27 -16.16 0.96
N GLY A 297 -16.35 -15.28 -0.04
CA GLY A 297 -15.21 -14.46 -0.48
C GLY A 297 -14.76 -13.47 0.58
N GLN A 298 -15.69 -12.85 1.30
CA GLN A 298 -15.36 -11.94 2.40
C GLN A 298 -14.69 -12.68 3.57
N ARG A 299 -15.18 -13.87 3.93
CA ARG A 299 -14.55 -14.71 4.96
C ARG A 299 -13.15 -15.16 4.54
N LEU A 300 -12.99 -15.55 3.28
CA LEU A 300 -11.69 -15.91 2.72
C LEU A 300 -10.71 -14.74 2.81
N GLY A 301 -11.10 -13.54 2.38
CA GLY A 301 -10.25 -12.35 2.45
C GLY A 301 -9.80 -12.02 3.86
N ARG A 302 -10.69 -12.14 4.86
CA ARG A 302 -10.33 -11.96 6.27
C ARG A 302 -9.34 -13.02 6.77
N HIS A 303 -9.57 -14.28 6.43
CA HIS A 303 -8.66 -15.37 6.77
C HIS A 303 -7.26 -15.18 6.16
N VAL A 304 -7.19 -14.80 4.87
CA VAL A 304 -5.91 -14.51 4.20
C VAL A 304 -5.16 -13.40 4.92
N ARG A 305 -5.84 -12.30 5.27
CA ARG A 305 -5.20 -11.20 6.03
C ARG A 305 -4.69 -11.65 7.39
N GLN A 306 -5.46 -12.46 8.12
CA GLN A 306 -5.02 -12.99 9.42
C GLN A 306 -3.76 -13.83 9.30
N GLU A 307 -3.68 -14.71 8.30
CA GLU A 307 -2.49 -15.54 8.06
C GLU A 307 -1.29 -14.71 7.62
N ILE A 308 -1.47 -13.69 6.78
CA ILE A 308 -0.40 -12.74 6.42
C ILE A 308 0.09 -12.01 7.68
N ASN A 309 -0.82 -11.47 8.49
CA ASN A 309 -0.44 -10.77 9.71
C ASN A 309 0.31 -11.69 10.69
N ARG A 310 -0.12 -12.95 10.80
CA ARG A 310 0.57 -13.96 11.60
C ARG A 310 1.97 -14.25 11.08
N ALA A 311 2.12 -14.48 9.76
CA ALA A 311 3.39 -14.74 9.11
C ALA A 311 4.40 -13.59 9.31
N VAL A 312 3.95 -12.34 9.08
CA VAL A 312 4.78 -11.15 9.31
C VAL A 312 5.19 -11.02 10.77
N ASN A 313 4.26 -11.22 11.71
CA ASN A 313 4.57 -11.12 13.14
C ASN A 313 5.56 -12.18 13.59
N LEU A 314 5.47 -13.44 13.10
CA LEU A 314 6.42 -14.51 13.38
C LEU A 314 7.80 -14.18 12.78
N MET A 315 7.85 -13.74 11.52
CA MET A 315 9.10 -13.32 10.88
C MET A 315 9.81 -12.23 11.70
N ILE A 316 9.09 -11.21 12.17
CA ILE A 316 9.67 -10.13 12.96
C ILE A 316 10.10 -10.63 14.35
N ALA A 317 9.36 -11.53 14.96
CA ALA A 317 9.73 -12.13 16.26
C ALA A 317 11.02 -12.95 16.16
N ASP A 318 11.22 -13.66 15.04
CA ASP A 318 12.44 -14.44 14.79
C ASP A 318 13.68 -13.56 14.46
N HIS A 319 13.45 -12.30 14.06
CA HIS A 319 14.51 -11.37 13.68
C HIS A 319 14.43 -10.06 14.49
N PRO A 320 14.54 -10.13 15.83
CA PRO A 320 14.46 -8.94 16.67
C PRO A 320 15.61 -7.98 16.31
N ASN A 321 15.30 -6.68 16.27
CA ASN A 321 16.26 -5.61 15.97
C ASN A 321 16.91 -5.67 14.57
N ALA A 322 16.47 -6.56 13.68
CA ALA A 322 16.96 -6.61 12.32
C ALA A 322 16.40 -5.43 11.47
N ARG A 323 17.16 -5.08 10.46
CA ARG A 323 16.71 -4.20 9.38
C ARG A 323 16.05 -5.06 8.31
N ILE A 324 14.76 -4.88 8.11
CA ILE A 324 14.00 -5.66 7.13
C ILE A 324 14.08 -4.97 5.77
N ILE A 325 14.49 -5.72 4.75
CA ILE A 325 14.66 -5.23 3.39
C ILE A 325 13.77 -6.09 2.48
N TYR A 326 12.82 -5.46 1.81
CA TYR A 326 11.85 -6.14 0.98
C TYR A 326 11.66 -5.41 -0.35
N GLU A 327 11.07 -6.12 -1.30
CA GLU A 327 10.86 -5.58 -2.64
C GLU A 327 9.73 -4.55 -2.69
N ASP A 328 9.91 -3.53 -3.55
CA ASP A 328 8.84 -2.59 -3.92
C ASP A 328 7.92 -3.27 -4.94
N LEU A 329 6.89 -3.95 -4.42
CA LEU A 329 5.94 -4.72 -5.23
C LEU A 329 4.78 -3.87 -5.71
N SER A 330 4.77 -3.52 -6.97
CA SER A 330 3.57 -3.01 -7.65
C SER A 330 2.68 -4.17 -8.11
N VAL A 331 1.88 -4.73 -7.18
CA VAL A 331 0.94 -5.83 -7.49
C VAL A 331 -0.08 -5.43 -8.56
N ALA A 332 -0.40 -4.13 -8.65
CA ALA A 332 -1.32 -3.60 -9.66
C ALA A 332 -0.80 -3.78 -11.10
N SER A 333 0.51 -3.76 -11.30
CA SER A 333 1.15 -3.96 -12.61
C SER A 333 1.38 -5.44 -12.95
N MET A 334 1.28 -6.34 -11.96
CA MET A 334 1.48 -7.78 -12.20
C MET A 334 0.34 -8.37 -13.04
N ARG A 335 0.67 -8.98 -14.16
CA ARG A 335 -0.27 -9.66 -15.04
C ARG A 335 0.32 -11.01 -15.48
N PHE A 336 -0.44 -12.07 -15.29
CA PHE A 336 -0.14 -13.39 -15.83
C PHE A 336 -0.96 -13.62 -17.10
N LYS A 337 -0.43 -14.37 -18.06
CA LYS A 337 -1.19 -14.80 -19.26
C LYS A 337 -2.45 -15.57 -18.87
N ALA A 338 -2.38 -16.44 -17.87
CA ALA A 338 -3.52 -17.22 -17.38
C ALA A 338 -4.43 -16.37 -16.48
N ARG A 339 -5.72 -16.25 -16.85
CA ARG A 339 -6.76 -15.56 -16.06
C ARG A 339 -6.95 -16.15 -14.66
N SER A 340 -6.74 -17.46 -14.51
CA SER A 340 -6.80 -18.15 -13.21
C SER A 340 -5.71 -17.69 -12.25
N MET A 341 -4.49 -17.47 -12.75
CA MET A 341 -3.36 -16.97 -11.96
C MET A 341 -3.59 -15.52 -11.52
N ASN A 342 -4.11 -14.67 -12.39
CA ASN A 342 -4.47 -13.31 -12.01
C ASN A 342 -5.53 -13.28 -10.90
N ALA A 343 -6.55 -14.13 -11.03
CA ALA A 343 -7.58 -14.26 -10.00
C ALA A 343 -7.02 -14.80 -8.67
N TYR A 344 -6.02 -15.68 -8.72
CA TYR A 344 -5.33 -16.20 -7.54
C TYR A 344 -4.43 -15.13 -6.90
N LEU A 345 -3.72 -14.35 -7.72
CA LEU A 345 -2.92 -13.20 -7.26
C LEU A 345 -3.77 -12.20 -6.46
N TYR A 346 -4.95 -11.85 -6.98
CA TYR A 346 -5.88 -10.98 -6.25
C TYR A 346 -6.40 -11.63 -4.96
N ALA A 347 -6.69 -12.93 -4.97
CA ALA A 347 -7.20 -13.66 -3.81
C ALA A 347 -6.15 -13.82 -2.71
N SER A 348 -4.86 -13.92 -3.07
CA SER A 348 -3.74 -14.03 -2.13
C SER A 348 -3.46 -12.75 -1.36
N ASN A 349 -4.01 -11.61 -1.83
CA ASN A 349 -3.83 -10.30 -1.19
C ASN A 349 -2.34 -9.91 -0.96
N LEU A 350 -1.47 -10.27 -1.90
CA LEU A 350 -0.02 -10.03 -1.81
C LEU A 350 0.34 -8.57 -1.48
N ALA A 351 -0.40 -7.60 -2.03
CA ALA A 351 -0.19 -6.17 -1.76
C ALA A 351 -0.30 -5.81 -0.26
N HIS A 352 -0.94 -6.66 0.55
CA HIS A 352 -1.04 -6.43 1.99
C HIS A 352 0.26 -6.76 2.75
N ILE A 353 1.13 -7.62 2.21
CA ILE A 353 2.35 -8.06 2.88
C ILE A 353 3.33 -6.91 3.10
N PRO A 354 3.72 -6.10 2.07
CA PRO A 354 4.58 -4.94 2.26
C PRO A 354 4.01 -3.93 3.27
N GLN A 355 2.71 -3.65 3.19
CA GLN A 355 2.03 -2.75 4.12
C GLN A 355 2.09 -3.27 5.56
N GLN A 356 1.87 -4.57 5.75
CA GLN A 356 1.92 -5.20 7.07
C GLN A 356 3.35 -5.25 7.62
N ILE A 357 4.38 -5.48 6.78
CA ILE A 357 5.78 -5.40 7.18
C ILE A 357 6.10 -3.99 7.66
N ALA A 358 5.79 -2.96 6.86
CA ALA A 358 6.04 -1.57 7.22
C ALA A 358 5.35 -1.18 8.54
N TRP A 359 4.09 -1.61 8.73
CA TRP A 359 3.33 -1.32 9.94
C TRP A 359 3.87 -2.08 11.17
N ALA A 360 4.15 -3.36 11.03
CA ALA A 360 4.57 -4.20 12.15
C ALA A 360 6.01 -3.90 12.62
N THR A 361 6.91 -3.54 11.70
CA THR A 361 8.26 -3.05 12.02
C THR A 361 8.21 -1.68 12.68
N ALA A 362 7.42 -0.74 12.14
CA ALA A 362 7.25 0.59 12.71
C ALA A 362 6.79 0.54 14.17
N ARG A 363 5.84 -0.35 14.49
CA ARG A 363 5.36 -0.57 15.88
C ARG A 363 6.41 -1.07 16.85
N ARG A 364 7.43 -1.75 16.36
CA ARG A 364 8.53 -2.28 17.18
C ARG A 364 9.78 -1.39 17.13
N GLY A 365 9.67 -0.23 16.47
CA GLY A 365 10.79 0.68 16.28
C GLY A 365 11.88 0.15 15.34
N MET A 366 11.62 -0.95 14.64
CA MET A 366 12.55 -1.55 13.70
C MET A 366 12.58 -0.77 12.37
N ALA A 367 13.72 -0.83 11.68
CA ALA A 367 13.87 -0.25 10.36
C ALA A 367 13.36 -1.23 9.27
N ALA A 368 12.60 -0.70 8.31
CA ALA A 368 12.17 -1.42 7.12
C ALA A 368 12.43 -0.56 5.88
N HIS A 369 12.95 -1.17 4.82
CA HIS A 369 13.32 -0.47 3.59
C HIS A 369 12.87 -1.26 2.37
N THR A 370 12.38 -0.54 1.38
CA THR A 370 12.07 -1.11 0.06
C THR A 370 13.28 -0.98 -0.86
N VAL A 371 13.47 -1.98 -1.72
CA VAL A 371 14.50 -1.99 -2.77
C VAL A 371 13.88 -2.42 -4.10
N LYS A 372 14.54 -2.10 -5.21
CA LYS A 372 14.05 -2.48 -6.54
C LYS A 372 14.03 -3.99 -6.71
N ALA A 373 12.88 -4.52 -7.16
CA ALA A 373 12.65 -5.94 -7.36
C ALA A 373 13.19 -6.50 -8.68
N ALA A 374 13.52 -5.64 -9.67
CA ALA A 374 13.90 -6.10 -11.00
C ALA A 374 15.04 -7.12 -10.96
N TYR A 375 14.81 -8.28 -11.57
CA TYR A 375 15.71 -9.44 -11.61
C TYR A 375 16.09 -10.10 -10.28
N SER A 376 15.56 -9.72 -9.11
CA SER A 376 15.91 -10.35 -7.82
C SER A 376 15.76 -11.88 -7.84
N SER A 377 14.75 -12.40 -8.52
CA SER A 377 14.49 -13.84 -8.64
C SER A 377 15.28 -14.55 -9.76
N GLN A 378 16.00 -13.81 -10.60
CA GLN A 378 16.78 -14.34 -11.75
C GLN A 378 18.28 -14.15 -11.57
N GLU A 379 18.69 -13.18 -10.75
CA GLU A 379 20.07 -12.89 -10.41
C GLU A 379 20.63 -13.97 -9.47
N CYS A 380 21.83 -14.46 -9.76
CA CYS A 380 22.58 -15.28 -8.83
C CYS A 380 23.20 -14.42 -7.73
N HIS A 381 22.92 -14.68 -6.47
CA HIS A 381 23.44 -13.89 -5.34
C HIS A 381 24.98 -14.00 -5.19
N ARG A 382 25.61 -15.03 -5.80
CA ARG A 382 27.09 -15.21 -5.77
C ARG A 382 27.80 -14.47 -6.88
N CYS A 383 27.34 -14.64 -8.12
CA CYS A 383 28.06 -14.14 -9.29
C CYS A 383 27.33 -13.01 -10.04
N HIS A 384 26.16 -12.58 -9.56
CA HIS A 384 25.33 -11.52 -10.14
C HIS A 384 24.80 -11.76 -11.55
N TYR A 385 24.98 -12.97 -12.12
CA TYR A 385 24.46 -13.29 -13.45
C TYR A 385 22.93 -13.32 -13.48
N PRO A 386 22.27 -12.40 -14.23
CA PRO A 386 20.83 -12.30 -14.26
C PRO A 386 20.25 -13.00 -15.49
N ASP A 387 19.85 -14.24 -15.35
CA ASP A 387 19.22 -14.99 -16.43
C ASP A 387 17.97 -15.75 -15.97
N ARG A 388 16.95 -15.83 -16.85
CA ARG A 388 15.73 -16.58 -16.58
C ARG A 388 16.00 -18.09 -16.46
N ALA A 389 16.97 -18.62 -17.18
CA ALA A 389 17.37 -20.03 -17.14
C ALA A 389 17.92 -20.44 -15.77
N ASN A 390 18.39 -19.49 -14.95
CA ASN A 390 18.81 -19.75 -13.57
C ASN A 390 17.64 -20.25 -12.69
N ARG A 391 16.39 -20.03 -13.11
CA ARG A 391 15.17 -20.46 -12.37
C ARG A 391 14.35 -21.40 -13.26
N PRO A 392 14.72 -22.69 -13.34
CA PRO A 392 14.03 -23.67 -14.17
C PRO A 392 12.59 -23.92 -13.73
N ASP A 393 12.32 -23.84 -12.42
CA ASP A 393 10.99 -23.95 -11.83
C ASP A 393 10.75 -22.93 -10.69
N GLN A 394 9.61 -23.05 -10.01
CA GLN A 394 9.23 -22.10 -8.97
C GLN A 394 10.08 -22.22 -7.70
N GLN A 395 10.63 -23.39 -7.41
CA GLN A 395 11.35 -23.67 -6.16
C GLN A 395 12.86 -23.74 -6.33
N THR A 396 13.33 -24.13 -7.53
CA THR A 396 14.74 -24.41 -7.79
C THR A 396 15.43 -23.20 -8.41
N PHE A 397 16.57 -22.86 -7.85
CA PHE A 397 17.54 -21.95 -8.45
C PHE A 397 18.82 -22.72 -8.78
N HIS A 398 19.31 -22.57 -10.02
CA HIS A 398 20.58 -23.16 -10.46
C HIS A 398 21.26 -22.18 -11.43
N CYS A 399 22.32 -21.55 -10.98
CA CYS A 399 23.07 -20.61 -11.82
C CYS A 399 23.75 -21.31 -12.97
N MET A 400 23.45 -20.90 -14.19
CA MET A 400 24.02 -21.48 -15.42
C MET A 400 25.51 -21.19 -15.59
N VAL A 401 26.07 -20.21 -14.84
CA VAL A 401 27.47 -19.78 -14.98
C VAL A 401 28.33 -20.32 -13.85
N CYS A 402 28.01 -20.02 -12.60
CA CYS A 402 28.83 -20.43 -11.45
C CYS A 402 28.37 -21.74 -10.79
N GLY A 403 27.31 -22.38 -11.30
CA GLY A 403 26.79 -23.65 -10.78
C GLY A 403 26.13 -23.57 -9.40
N HIS A 404 25.96 -22.37 -8.84
CA HIS A 404 25.32 -22.20 -7.54
C HIS A 404 23.88 -22.73 -7.55
N ARG A 405 23.53 -23.54 -6.55
CA ARG A 405 22.19 -24.11 -6.36
C ARG A 405 21.60 -23.68 -5.03
N ASP A 406 20.32 -23.31 -5.06
CA ASP A 406 19.59 -22.86 -3.88
C ASP A 406 18.07 -22.99 -4.10
N HIS A 407 17.29 -22.74 -3.04
CA HIS A 407 15.86 -22.47 -3.19
C HIS A 407 15.65 -21.10 -3.85
N ALA A 408 14.82 -21.03 -4.89
CA ALA A 408 14.66 -19.81 -5.71
C ALA A 408 14.27 -18.57 -4.89
N ASP A 409 13.34 -18.71 -3.94
CA ASP A 409 12.88 -17.61 -3.09
C ASP A 409 13.94 -17.23 -2.04
N HIS A 410 14.79 -18.19 -1.59
CA HIS A 410 15.91 -17.89 -0.71
C HIS A 410 17.02 -17.10 -1.41
N ASN A 411 17.39 -17.51 -2.62
CA ASN A 411 18.33 -16.74 -3.47
C ASN A 411 17.79 -15.32 -3.74
N ALA A 412 16.48 -15.17 -4.01
CA ALA A 412 15.86 -13.85 -4.18
C ALA A 412 15.97 -13.00 -2.91
N ALA A 413 15.70 -13.57 -1.74
CA ALA A 413 15.80 -12.87 -0.46
C ALA A 413 17.24 -12.42 -0.16
N LEU A 414 18.26 -13.24 -0.50
CA LEU A 414 19.67 -12.87 -0.39
C LEU A 414 20.01 -11.67 -1.27
N ASN A 415 19.55 -11.68 -2.53
CA ASN A 415 19.72 -10.54 -3.44
C ASN A 415 19.09 -9.25 -2.87
N LEU A 416 17.88 -9.34 -2.32
CA LEU A 416 17.21 -8.17 -1.71
C LEU A 416 18.01 -7.62 -0.51
N ALA A 417 18.57 -8.49 0.34
CA ALA A 417 19.41 -8.06 1.45
C ALA A 417 20.67 -7.31 0.98
N GLN A 418 21.30 -7.77 -0.10
CA GLN A 418 22.50 -7.15 -0.68
C GLN A 418 22.21 -5.78 -1.32
N ARG A 419 21.02 -5.58 -1.87
CA ARG A 419 20.60 -4.32 -2.52
C ARG A 419 20.42 -3.14 -1.56
N PHE A 420 20.43 -3.38 -0.25
CA PHE A 420 20.32 -2.30 0.72
C PHE A 420 21.55 -1.40 0.72
N GLY A 421 21.36 -0.11 0.43
CA GLY A 421 22.43 0.88 0.33
C GLY A 421 23.15 0.87 -1.02
N ASP A 422 22.68 0.07 -1.97
CA ASP A 422 23.22 -0.01 -3.33
C ASP A 422 22.77 1.18 -4.17
N GLN A 423 23.61 2.20 -4.26
CA GLN A 423 23.30 3.44 -4.98
C GLN A 423 23.19 3.20 -6.50
N ALA A 424 23.99 2.29 -7.08
CA ALA A 424 23.97 2.01 -8.50
C ALA A 424 22.62 1.41 -8.94
N LEU A 425 22.13 0.40 -8.20
CA LEU A 425 20.81 -0.18 -8.48
C LEU A 425 19.66 0.80 -8.13
N ALA A 426 19.83 1.61 -7.07
CA ALA A 426 18.81 2.59 -6.70
C ALA A 426 18.63 3.69 -7.77
N ALA A 427 19.70 4.09 -8.44
CA ALA A 427 19.68 5.12 -9.48
C ALA A 427 19.07 4.65 -10.81
N CYS A 428 19.02 3.33 -11.09
CA CYS A 428 18.46 2.78 -12.32
C CYS A 428 16.99 3.21 -12.49
N LYS A 429 16.61 3.65 -13.68
CA LYS A 429 15.25 4.08 -14.01
C LYS A 429 14.38 2.93 -14.53
N ASN A 430 14.96 2.00 -15.23
CA ASN A 430 14.27 0.90 -15.89
C ASN A 430 14.96 -0.45 -15.69
N LYS A 431 14.30 -1.55 -16.12
CA LYS A 431 14.83 -2.92 -16.01
C LYS A 431 16.10 -3.15 -16.82
N GLY A 432 16.24 -2.46 -17.96
CA GLY A 432 17.42 -2.56 -18.81
C GLY A 432 18.68 -2.06 -18.10
N GLU A 433 18.59 -0.91 -17.43
CA GLU A 433 19.69 -0.35 -16.64
C GLU A 433 20.06 -1.26 -15.46
N VAL A 434 19.06 -1.83 -14.77
CA VAL A 434 19.32 -2.81 -13.71
C VAL A 434 20.09 -4.01 -14.27
N LYS A 435 19.67 -4.57 -15.42
CA LYS A 435 20.36 -5.70 -16.06
C LYS A 435 21.80 -5.34 -16.44
N ALA A 436 22.03 -4.14 -16.97
CA ALA A 436 23.37 -3.68 -17.33
C ALA A 436 24.31 -3.59 -16.12
N VAL A 437 23.81 -3.07 -14.98
CA VAL A 437 24.56 -3.02 -13.72
C VAL A 437 24.91 -4.43 -13.25
N LEU A 438 23.95 -5.37 -13.29
CA LEU A 438 24.17 -6.75 -12.85
C LEU A 438 25.18 -7.49 -13.75
N LEU A 439 25.10 -7.31 -15.06
CA LEU A 439 26.07 -7.90 -16.01
C LEU A 439 27.48 -7.36 -15.79
N ARG A 440 27.63 -6.05 -15.55
CA ARG A 440 28.93 -5.47 -15.21
C ARG A 440 29.52 -6.10 -13.94
N ARG A 441 28.73 -6.27 -12.88
CA ARG A 441 29.14 -6.95 -11.64
C ARG A 441 29.51 -8.41 -11.88
N HIS A 442 28.79 -9.05 -12.78
CA HIS A 442 29.10 -10.40 -13.20
C HIS A 442 30.48 -10.48 -13.89
N ASP A 443 30.79 -9.53 -14.77
CA ASP A 443 32.09 -9.46 -15.43
C ASP A 443 33.23 -9.14 -14.44
N GLU A 444 33.00 -8.26 -13.48
CA GLU A 444 33.91 -7.99 -12.36
C GLU A 444 34.16 -9.28 -11.53
N TRP A 445 33.09 -10.03 -11.25
CA TRP A 445 33.17 -11.31 -10.54
C TRP A 445 34.00 -12.36 -11.34
N LYS A 446 33.80 -12.45 -12.67
CA LYS A 446 34.62 -13.33 -13.53
C LYS A 446 36.09 -12.97 -13.48
N GLN A 447 36.42 -11.69 -13.58
CA GLN A 447 37.81 -11.22 -13.50
C GLN A 447 38.45 -11.61 -12.17
N GLN A 448 37.75 -11.43 -11.05
CA GLN A 448 38.24 -11.83 -9.72
C GLN A 448 38.47 -13.32 -9.58
N HIS A 449 37.78 -14.17 -10.35
CA HIS A 449 37.87 -15.63 -10.32
C HIS A 449 38.67 -16.22 -11.48
N GLY A 450 39.37 -15.39 -12.25
CA GLY A 450 40.23 -15.84 -13.35
C GLY A 450 39.47 -16.45 -14.55
N LEU A 451 38.18 -16.12 -14.70
CA LEU A 451 37.34 -16.61 -15.78
C LEU A 451 37.37 -15.61 -16.96
N ALA A 452 37.42 -16.15 -18.20
CA ALA A 452 37.44 -15.30 -19.39
C ALA A 452 36.18 -14.44 -19.49
N VAL A 453 36.35 -13.12 -19.59
CA VAL A 453 35.28 -12.18 -19.94
C VAL A 453 35.14 -12.19 -21.44
N VAL A 454 34.10 -12.82 -21.97
CA VAL A 454 33.78 -12.72 -23.41
C VAL A 454 33.26 -11.30 -23.63
N GLN A 455 34.09 -10.44 -24.20
CA GLN A 455 33.61 -9.15 -24.68
C GLN A 455 32.57 -9.42 -25.76
N PRO A 456 31.37 -8.78 -25.71
CA PRO A 456 30.46 -8.83 -26.82
C PRO A 456 31.21 -8.32 -28.04
N ALA A 457 31.32 -9.14 -29.09
CA ALA A 457 31.88 -8.72 -30.35
C ALA A 457 31.15 -7.44 -30.79
N VAL A 458 31.86 -6.33 -30.82
CA VAL A 458 31.37 -5.10 -31.45
C VAL A 458 31.19 -5.49 -32.92
N GLN A 459 29.97 -5.72 -33.36
CA GLN A 459 29.65 -5.79 -34.78
C GLN A 459 29.93 -4.42 -35.36
N LEU A 460 31.19 -4.22 -35.76
CA LEU A 460 31.55 -3.22 -36.74
C LEU A 460 30.85 -3.61 -38.03
N GLY A 461 29.76 -2.92 -38.33
CA GLY A 461 29.06 -3.03 -39.61
C GLY A 461 29.99 -2.54 -40.75
N LEU A 462 30.74 -3.42 -41.31
CA LEU A 462 31.32 -3.26 -42.65
C LEU A 462 30.29 -3.84 -43.64
N TRP A 463 29.42 -2.96 -44.13
CA TRP A 463 28.71 -3.21 -45.36
C TRP A 463 29.66 -2.86 -46.50
N ASP A 464 30.33 -3.88 -47.05
CA ASP A 464 31.03 -3.74 -48.30
C ASP A 464 30.13 -4.19 -49.44
N HIS A 465 29.69 -3.19 -50.22
CA HIS A 465 29.02 -3.41 -51.50
C HIS A 465 30.07 -3.68 -52.55
N SER A 466 30.33 -4.96 -52.88
CA SER A 466 30.88 -5.31 -54.19
C SER A 466 30.14 -6.54 -54.70
N GLY A 467 29.39 -6.29 -55.78
CA GLY A 467 28.68 -7.31 -56.50
C GLY A 467 29.60 -8.28 -57.21
N ALA A 468 29.15 -9.50 -57.34
CA ALA A 468 29.41 -10.37 -58.50
C ALA A 468 28.36 -11.46 -58.52
N SER A 469 27.55 -11.44 -59.55
CA SER A 469 26.69 -12.52 -59.98
C SER A 469 27.56 -13.69 -60.47
N THR A 470 27.21 -14.92 -60.13
CA THR A 470 27.34 -16.09 -61.02
C THR A 470 26.26 -17.10 -60.66
N ASP A 471 25.41 -17.35 -61.62
CA ASP A 471 24.61 -18.55 -61.78
C ASP A 471 25.45 -19.82 -61.59
N VAL A 472 24.90 -20.87 -61.06
CA VAL A 472 24.86 -22.22 -61.61
C VAL A 472 23.94 -23.10 -60.80
N ALA A 473 23.10 -23.76 -61.52
CA ALA A 473 22.09 -24.73 -61.37
C ALA A 473 22.41 -26.00 -60.55
N GLU A 474 21.32 -26.65 -60.15
CA GLU A 474 21.06 -28.10 -60.04
C GLU A 474 21.84 -28.95 -58.99
N ARG A 475 21.20 -29.36 -57.93
CA ARG A 475 20.56 -30.69 -57.74
C ARG A 475 19.79 -30.74 -56.43
#